data_10f0c24f095590e3a8efa24424978302
#
_entry.id   10f0c24f095590e3a8efa24424978302
#
_cell.length_a   1.000
_cell.length_b   1.000
_cell.length_c   1.000
_cell.angle_alpha   90.00
_cell.angle_beta   90.00
_cell.angle_gamma   90.00
#
_symmetry.space_group_name_H-M   'P 1'
#
loop_
_entity.id
_entity.type
_entity.pdbx_description
1 polymer ?
#
loop_
_entity_poly.entity_id
_entity_poly.type
_entity_poly.pdbx_seq_one_letter_code
_entity_poly.pdbx_strand_id
1 'polypeptide(L)'
;MLLRSYLLKIAAAGVIAVGGYAALRPGTKAEVERIDFGAVRTPTEPAYVAELKPASDAPVKEYRIPIRHERIEIAPGVIYEGWTFGGTVPGPVMRVKQGDLVRVTLVNEAPMAHSIDFHSARIPMNVAFKTIMPGEELQFEFVARDPGAYMVHCGTPPVLMHIMQGMYLAFIVDPKDGWGTEADKEFVLVQSEFYAGPERNGVHLGDWNAAMDKAATHVVFNGRAFQYKQHPLQVDVGDRVRIFVVNAGPSLRSDFHIVGAVFDRVYPDGNPKNVLNSVQTWTIPAGGGAVFETVFEEGASGEGVYAFVTHAFADAEKGAVGLIQVGQPDLVASVGH
;
A
#
# COMPACT_ATOMS: atom_id res chain seq x y z
N MET A 1 -44.52 -29.03 26.02
CA MET A 1 -43.75 -30.18 25.56
C MET A 1 -43.62 -30.10 24.05
N LEU A 2 -42.47 -29.69 23.57
CA LEU A 2 -41.85 -29.93 22.27
C LEU A 2 -40.74 -28.90 22.05
N LEU A 3 -39.52 -29.27 22.47
CA LEU A 3 -38.27 -28.60 22.08
C LEU A 3 -38.10 -28.79 20.56
N ARG A 4 -37.92 -27.69 19.81
CA ARG A 4 -37.37 -27.72 18.47
C ARG A 4 -35.92 -27.27 18.53
N SER A 5 -35.02 -28.23 18.34
CA SER A 5 -33.61 -28.05 18.12
C SER A 5 -33.37 -27.30 16.82
N TYR A 6 -32.74 -26.09 16.91
CA TYR A 6 -32.19 -25.42 15.75
C TYR A 6 -30.84 -26.04 15.42
N LEU A 7 -30.80 -26.85 14.38
CA LEU A 7 -29.57 -27.28 13.72
C LEU A 7 -28.99 -26.08 12.99
N LEU A 8 -27.82 -25.62 13.48
CA LEU A 8 -26.95 -24.67 12.77
C LEU A 8 -26.50 -25.35 11.49
N LYS A 9 -26.99 -24.91 10.33
CA LYS A 9 -26.42 -25.25 9.04
C LYS A 9 -25.18 -24.35 8.84
N ILE A 10 -24.01 -24.93 9.07
CA ILE A 10 -22.75 -24.36 8.58
C ILE A 10 -22.83 -24.40 7.05
N ALA A 11 -23.03 -23.25 6.42
CA ALA A 11 -22.92 -23.13 4.98
C ALA A 11 -21.45 -23.29 4.63
N ALA A 12 -21.09 -24.35 3.94
CA ALA A 12 -19.77 -24.51 3.33
C ALA A 12 -19.57 -23.36 2.34
N ALA A 13 -18.64 -22.46 2.63
CA ALA A 13 -18.23 -21.41 1.70
C ALA A 13 -17.60 -22.08 0.48
N GLY A 14 -18.27 -22.00 -0.66
CA GLY A 14 -17.75 -22.53 -1.91
C GLY A 14 -16.59 -21.64 -2.40
N VAL A 15 -15.44 -22.23 -2.60
CA VAL A 15 -14.30 -21.58 -3.27
C VAL A 15 -14.69 -21.30 -4.72
N ILE A 16 -14.75 -20.03 -5.11
CA ILE A 16 -14.99 -19.65 -6.50
C ILE A 16 -13.64 -19.64 -7.23
N ALA A 17 -13.30 -20.73 -7.92
CA ALA A 17 -12.15 -20.80 -8.81
C ALA A 17 -12.47 -20.12 -10.14
N VAL A 18 -11.79 -19.03 -10.45
CA VAL A 18 -11.87 -18.36 -11.76
C VAL A 18 -10.73 -18.89 -12.63
N GLY A 19 -11.07 -19.68 -13.64
CA GLY A 19 -10.18 -20.50 -14.43
C GLY A 19 -9.10 -19.77 -15.21
N GLY A 20 -7.94 -20.40 -15.20
CA GLY A 20 -6.75 -20.06 -15.98
C GLY A 20 -5.48 -20.56 -15.33
N TYR A 21 -5.44 -21.84 -14.95
CA TYR A 21 -4.26 -22.47 -14.34
C TYR A 21 -3.11 -22.56 -15.34
N ALA A 22 -1.94 -21.99 -15.00
CA ALA A 22 -0.69 -22.59 -15.42
C ALA A 22 -0.61 -23.94 -14.70
N ALA A 23 -0.61 -25.06 -15.45
CA ALA A 23 -0.67 -26.39 -14.89
C ALA A 23 0.51 -26.64 -13.93
N LEU A 24 0.24 -26.66 -12.64
CA LEU A 24 1.14 -27.26 -11.67
C LEU A 24 1.34 -28.73 -12.09
N ARG A 25 2.57 -29.19 -12.17
CA ARG A 25 2.89 -30.57 -12.53
C ARG A 25 2.14 -31.51 -11.58
N PRO A 26 1.43 -32.54 -12.09
CA PRO A 26 0.73 -33.48 -11.25
C PRO A 26 1.73 -34.21 -10.33
N GLY A 27 1.53 -34.11 -8.99
CA GLY A 27 2.26 -34.92 -8.02
C GLY A 27 3.15 -34.22 -7.01
N THR A 28 3.48 -32.93 -7.19
CA THR A 28 4.18 -32.13 -6.16
C THR A 28 3.17 -31.23 -5.44
N LYS A 29 3.09 -31.32 -4.10
CA LYS A 29 2.39 -30.29 -3.32
C LYS A 29 3.12 -28.97 -3.56
N ALA A 30 2.44 -27.99 -4.17
CA ALA A 30 3.02 -26.67 -4.33
C ALA A 30 3.32 -26.10 -2.93
N GLU A 31 4.49 -25.45 -2.83
CA GLU A 31 4.83 -24.72 -1.63
C GLU A 31 3.83 -23.55 -1.46
N VAL A 32 3.35 -23.36 -0.23
CA VAL A 32 2.33 -22.35 0.10
C VAL A 32 2.88 -21.47 1.20
N GLU A 33 3.01 -20.18 0.91
CA GLU A 33 3.27 -19.16 1.92
C GLU A 33 1.94 -18.68 2.50
N ARG A 34 1.81 -18.73 3.84
CA ARG A 34 0.62 -18.24 4.56
C ARG A 34 0.95 -16.97 5.32
N ILE A 35 0.18 -15.94 5.03
CA ILE A 35 0.37 -14.59 5.60
C ILE A 35 -0.95 -14.18 6.26
N ASP A 36 -0.92 -14.04 7.59
CA ASP A 36 -2.07 -13.55 8.37
C ASP A 36 -1.79 -12.11 8.82
N PHE A 37 -2.50 -11.17 8.22
CA PHE A 37 -2.41 -9.75 8.59
C PHE A 37 -2.98 -9.47 9.99
N GLY A 38 -3.79 -10.37 10.53
CA GLY A 38 -4.28 -10.27 11.90
C GLY A 38 -3.21 -10.49 12.97
N ALA A 39 -2.09 -11.12 12.60
CA ALA A 39 -0.93 -11.32 13.47
C ALA A 39 0.00 -10.10 13.51
N VAL A 40 -0.12 -9.20 12.52
CA VAL A 40 0.63 -7.95 12.46
C VAL A 40 -0.02 -6.98 13.45
N ARG A 41 0.62 -6.73 14.59
CA ARG A 41 0.18 -5.69 15.52
C ARG A 41 0.78 -4.35 15.11
N THR A 42 0.03 -3.29 15.38
CA THR A 42 0.40 -1.90 15.12
C THR A 42 1.87 -1.65 15.48
N PRO A 43 2.71 -1.19 14.54
CA PRO A 43 4.09 -0.90 14.84
C PRO A 43 4.17 0.19 15.91
N THR A 44 5.00 -0.05 16.90
CA THR A 44 5.60 1.02 17.67
C THR A 44 6.59 1.74 16.77
N GLU A 45 6.80 3.04 16.94
CA GLU A 45 7.71 3.89 16.16
C GLU A 45 8.91 3.18 15.47
N PRO A 46 9.17 3.46 14.16
CA PRO A 46 8.38 4.28 13.25
C PRO A 46 7.07 3.59 12.86
N ALA A 47 6.02 4.37 12.65
CA ALA A 47 4.67 3.84 12.45
C ALA A 47 4.56 2.90 11.23
N TYR A 48 5.43 3.05 10.23
CA TYR A 48 5.45 2.22 9.04
C TYR A 48 6.87 2.04 8.48
N VAL A 49 7.30 0.80 8.33
CA VAL A 49 8.60 0.48 7.74
C VAL A 49 8.47 0.48 6.22
N ALA A 50 9.14 1.43 5.56
CA ALA A 50 9.11 1.55 4.10
C ALA A 50 9.98 0.51 3.38
N GLU A 51 10.99 -0.07 4.03
CA GLU A 51 11.87 -1.07 3.43
C GLU A 51 11.08 -2.31 3.03
N LEU A 52 11.20 -2.70 1.76
CA LEU A 52 10.42 -3.77 1.17
C LEU A 52 11.24 -5.06 1.13
N LYS A 53 10.72 -6.12 1.74
CA LYS A 53 11.34 -7.44 1.66
C LYS A 53 11.06 -8.10 0.32
N PRO A 54 11.99 -8.91 -0.21
CA PRO A 54 11.76 -9.70 -1.42
C PRO A 54 10.54 -10.62 -1.28
N ALA A 55 9.85 -10.86 -2.40
CA ALA A 55 8.81 -11.90 -2.44
C ALA A 55 9.44 -13.29 -2.24
N SER A 56 8.79 -14.16 -1.48
CA SER A 56 9.22 -15.55 -1.34
C SER A 56 9.08 -16.32 -2.65
N ASP A 57 9.73 -17.50 -2.74
CA ASP A 57 9.69 -18.36 -3.93
C ASP A 57 8.45 -19.27 -3.98
N ALA A 58 7.63 -19.31 -2.92
CA ALA A 58 6.42 -20.11 -2.89
C ALA A 58 5.45 -19.66 -3.99
N PRO A 59 5.02 -20.53 -4.93
CA PRO A 59 4.18 -20.14 -6.05
C PRO A 59 2.71 -19.89 -5.66
N VAL A 60 2.34 -20.17 -4.40
CA VAL A 60 1.01 -19.92 -3.85
C VAL A 60 1.16 -19.04 -2.62
N LYS A 61 0.46 -17.90 -2.62
CA LYS A 61 0.39 -16.95 -1.52
C LYS A 61 -1.02 -16.95 -0.94
N GLU A 62 -1.18 -17.38 0.30
CA GLU A 62 -2.45 -17.34 1.01
C GLU A 62 -2.47 -16.20 2.02
N TYR A 63 -3.31 -15.20 1.78
CA TYR A 63 -3.49 -14.04 2.64
C TYR A 63 -4.79 -14.15 3.41
N ARG A 64 -4.70 -14.04 4.74
CA ARG A 64 -5.86 -13.78 5.60
C ARG A 64 -5.84 -12.30 5.98
N ILE A 65 -6.90 -11.58 5.58
CA ILE A 65 -6.99 -10.12 5.73
C ILE A 65 -8.20 -9.79 6.61
N PRO A 66 -8.01 -9.55 7.91
CA PRO A 66 -9.08 -9.05 8.77
C PRO A 66 -9.32 -7.57 8.50
N ILE A 67 -10.58 -7.17 8.49
CA ILE A 67 -11.01 -5.77 8.44
C ILE A 67 -11.34 -5.35 9.87
N ARG A 68 -10.77 -4.21 10.31
CA ARG A 68 -10.98 -3.65 11.64
C ARG A 68 -11.10 -2.14 11.59
N HIS A 69 -11.81 -1.57 12.56
CA HIS A 69 -11.77 -0.14 12.83
C HIS A 69 -10.80 0.09 13.99
N GLU A 70 -9.82 0.99 13.78
CA GLU A 70 -8.73 1.22 14.71
C GLU A 70 -8.49 2.73 14.90
N ARG A 71 -7.95 3.10 16.04
CA ARG A 71 -7.43 4.45 16.26
C ARG A 71 -6.01 4.52 15.74
N ILE A 72 -5.78 5.38 14.75
CA ILE A 72 -4.48 5.57 14.13
C ILE A 72 -4.00 7.01 14.33
N GLU A 73 -2.71 7.20 14.49
CA GLU A 73 -2.11 8.53 14.55
C GLU A 73 -1.65 8.94 13.14
N ILE A 74 -2.35 9.91 12.53
CA ILE A 74 -2.08 10.39 11.17
C ILE A 74 -1.08 11.56 11.11
N ALA A 75 -0.86 12.22 12.23
CA ALA A 75 0.15 13.24 12.45
C ALA A 75 0.44 13.31 13.95
N PRO A 76 1.55 13.92 14.43
CA PRO A 76 1.84 14.01 15.84
C PRO A 76 0.65 14.56 16.66
N GLY A 77 0.09 13.73 17.55
CA GLY A 77 -1.06 14.06 18.39
C GLY A 77 -2.43 14.06 17.69
N VAL A 78 -2.52 13.75 16.40
CA VAL A 78 -3.78 13.71 15.64
C VAL A 78 -4.25 12.25 15.50
N ILE A 79 -5.18 11.86 16.34
CA ILE A 79 -5.78 10.51 16.33
C ILE A 79 -7.01 10.49 15.43
N TYR A 80 -7.03 9.57 14.49
CA TYR A 80 -8.08 9.41 13.48
C TYR A 80 -8.75 8.04 13.63
N GLU A 81 -10.06 7.97 13.38
CA GLU A 81 -10.75 6.69 13.31
C GLU A 81 -10.45 6.04 11.95
N GLY A 82 -9.49 5.13 11.92
CA GLY A 82 -9.11 4.41 10.71
C GLY A 82 -9.96 3.16 10.49
N TRP A 83 -10.37 2.92 9.25
CA TRP A 83 -10.87 1.63 8.80
C TRP A 83 -9.73 0.92 8.09
N THR A 84 -9.43 -0.30 8.49
CA THR A 84 -8.14 -0.90 8.17
C THR A 84 -8.25 -2.28 7.55
N PHE A 85 -7.29 -2.61 6.70
CA PHE A 85 -6.93 -3.98 6.38
C PHE A 85 -5.79 -4.41 7.29
N GLY A 86 -6.02 -5.38 8.18
CA GLY A 86 -4.99 -5.91 9.09
C GLY A 86 -4.65 -5.04 10.30
N GLY A 87 -5.37 -3.93 10.55
CA GLY A 87 -5.18 -3.09 11.75
C GLY A 87 -4.23 -1.91 11.58
N THR A 88 -3.72 -1.62 10.37
CA THR A 88 -2.84 -0.48 10.07
C THR A 88 -3.33 0.31 8.85
N VAL A 89 -2.86 1.56 8.71
CA VAL A 89 -3.07 2.39 7.52
C VAL A 89 -1.72 2.94 7.04
N PRO A 90 -1.31 2.64 5.81
CA PRO A 90 -1.92 1.63 4.92
C PRO A 90 -1.91 0.25 5.55
N GLY A 91 -2.74 -0.67 5.02
CA GLY A 91 -2.64 -2.08 5.37
C GLY A 91 -1.26 -2.65 4.98
N PRO A 92 -0.85 -3.82 5.53
CA PRO A 92 0.43 -4.42 5.22
C PRO A 92 0.65 -4.62 3.72
N VAL A 93 1.87 -4.40 3.24
CA VAL A 93 2.22 -4.58 1.83
C VAL A 93 2.08 -6.05 1.45
N MET A 94 1.44 -6.29 0.32
CA MET A 94 1.44 -7.60 -0.34
C MET A 94 2.47 -7.60 -1.46
N ARG A 95 3.39 -8.58 -1.49
CA ARG A 95 4.37 -8.75 -2.55
C ARG A 95 4.38 -10.17 -3.07
N VAL A 96 4.25 -10.33 -4.37
CA VAL A 96 4.20 -11.61 -5.07
C VAL A 96 5.03 -11.55 -6.35
N LYS A 97 5.28 -12.70 -6.97
CA LYS A 97 5.92 -12.77 -8.29
C LYS A 97 4.87 -12.95 -9.38
N GLN A 98 5.16 -12.43 -10.56
CA GLN A 98 4.32 -12.66 -11.73
C GLN A 98 4.17 -14.16 -12.01
N GLY A 99 2.92 -14.61 -12.02
CA GLY A 99 2.54 -16.01 -12.18
C GLY A 99 2.12 -16.70 -10.88
N ASP A 100 2.36 -16.11 -9.72
CA ASP A 100 1.92 -16.65 -8.44
C ASP A 100 0.39 -16.72 -8.37
N LEU A 101 -0.09 -17.77 -7.72
CA LEU A 101 -1.50 -17.92 -7.33
C LEU A 101 -1.72 -17.20 -5.98
N VAL A 102 -2.53 -16.16 -6.00
CA VAL A 102 -2.92 -15.39 -4.82
C VAL A 102 -4.27 -15.88 -4.34
N ARG A 103 -4.34 -16.36 -3.11
CA ARG A 103 -5.58 -16.73 -2.40
C ARG A 103 -5.84 -15.73 -1.31
N VAL A 104 -7.04 -15.21 -1.27
CA VAL A 104 -7.47 -14.22 -0.29
C VAL A 104 -8.62 -14.76 0.53
N THR A 105 -8.48 -14.70 1.84
CA THR A 105 -9.56 -14.84 2.81
C THR A 105 -9.74 -13.48 3.49
N LEU A 106 -10.77 -12.76 3.06
CA LEU A 106 -11.17 -11.49 3.67
C LEU A 106 -12.13 -11.79 4.82
N VAL A 107 -11.87 -11.24 6.01
CA VAL A 107 -12.68 -11.47 7.21
C VAL A 107 -13.18 -10.13 7.74
N ASN A 108 -14.47 -9.92 7.80
CA ASN A 108 -15.02 -8.66 8.32
C ASN A 108 -15.24 -8.73 9.84
N GLU A 109 -14.22 -8.26 10.58
CA GLU A 109 -14.28 -8.10 12.04
C GLU A 109 -14.77 -6.69 12.47
N ALA A 110 -15.10 -5.82 11.48
CA ALA A 110 -15.59 -4.46 11.71
C ALA A 110 -17.12 -4.42 11.93
N PRO A 111 -17.67 -3.31 12.47
CA PRO A 111 -19.09 -3.20 12.79
C PRO A 111 -19.98 -2.86 11.59
N MET A 112 -19.41 -2.69 10.39
CA MET A 112 -20.17 -2.35 9.19
C MET A 112 -19.70 -3.15 7.96
N ALA A 113 -20.41 -2.98 6.85
CA ALA A 113 -20.15 -3.71 5.61
C ALA A 113 -18.90 -3.20 4.89
N HIS A 114 -18.07 -4.12 4.38
CA HIS A 114 -16.85 -3.84 3.66
C HIS A 114 -16.63 -4.81 2.51
N SER A 115 -15.63 -4.52 1.65
CA SER A 115 -15.18 -5.39 0.58
C SER A 115 -13.68 -5.19 0.33
N ILE A 116 -13.14 -5.82 -0.70
CA ILE A 116 -11.77 -5.60 -1.17
C ILE A 116 -11.76 -5.64 -2.69
N ASP A 117 -11.01 -4.71 -3.30
CA ASP A 117 -10.80 -4.62 -4.74
C ASP A 117 -9.29 -4.58 -5.03
N PHE A 118 -8.83 -5.44 -5.92
CA PHE A 118 -7.44 -5.51 -6.37
C PHE A 118 -7.34 -4.94 -7.78
N HIS A 119 -6.68 -3.81 -7.97
CA HIS A 119 -6.48 -3.21 -9.29
C HIS A 119 -5.70 -4.11 -10.28
N SER A 120 -4.95 -5.08 -9.77
CA SER A 120 -4.19 -6.06 -10.56
C SER A 120 -4.99 -7.30 -10.95
N ALA A 121 -6.09 -7.59 -10.26
CA ALA A 121 -6.87 -8.81 -10.47
C ALA A 121 -7.84 -8.63 -11.64
N ARG A 122 -7.74 -9.47 -12.65
CA ARG A 122 -8.65 -9.45 -13.81
C ARG A 122 -9.88 -10.31 -13.52
N ILE A 123 -10.66 -9.91 -12.49
CA ILE A 123 -11.86 -10.63 -12.04
C ILE A 123 -13.05 -9.65 -12.02
N PRO A 124 -14.23 -10.05 -12.51
CA PRO A 124 -15.42 -9.20 -12.43
C PRO A 124 -15.77 -8.88 -10.97
N MET A 125 -16.11 -7.62 -10.69
CA MET A 125 -16.39 -7.13 -9.34
C MET A 125 -17.52 -7.91 -8.61
N ASN A 126 -18.51 -8.38 -9.33
CA ASN A 126 -19.61 -9.18 -8.78
C ASN A 126 -19.21 -10.62 -8.42
N VAL A 127 -17.99 -11.03 -8.72
CA VAL A 127 -17.44 -12.36 -8.39
C VAL A 127 -16.58 -12.30 -7.12
N ALA A 128 -15.55 -11.46 -7.12
CA ALA A 128 -14.54 -11.44 -6.05
C ALA A 128 -14.67 -10.24 -5.10
N PHE A 129 -15.16 -9.08 -5.59
CA PHE A 129 -15.18 -7.84 -4.79
C PHE A 129 -16.55 -7.56 -4.17
N LYS A 130 -17.16 -8.62 -3.64
CA LYS A 130 -18.48 -8.54 -3.00
C LYS A 130 -18.37 -7.89 -1.64
N THR A 131 -19.36 -7.06 -1.33
CA THR A 131 -19.55 -6.57 0.03
C THR A 131 -19.92 -7.72 0.98
N ILE A 132 -19.24 -7.79 2.12
CA ILE A 132 -19.48 -8.73 3.20
C ILE A 132 -19.92 -7.96 4.47
N MET A 133 -20.87 -8.53 5.18
CA MET A 133 -21.42 -7.99 6.42
C MET A 133 -20.51 -8.29 7.62
N PRO A 134 -20.69 -7.62 8.76
CA PRO A 134 -19.98 -7.95 10.00
C PRO A 134 -20.04 -9.45 10.34
N GLY A 135 -18.88 -10.06 10.59
CA GLY A 135 -18.74 -11.48 10.91
C GLY A 135 -18.73 -12.43 9.70
N GLU A 136 -18.89 -11.90 8.47
CA GLU A 136 -18.79 -12.72 7.26
C GLU A 136 -17.36 -12.82 6.73
N GLU A 137 -17.12 -13.87 5.95
CA GLU A 137 -15.87 -14.11 5.23
C GLU A 137 -16.13 -14.24 3.73
N LEU A 138 -15.15 -13.77 2.93
CA LEU A 138 -15.11 -13.95 1.48
C LEU A 138 -13.79 -14.59 1.08
N GLN A 139 -13.86 -15.67 0.31
CA GLN A 139 -12.67 -16.32 -0.25
C GLN A 139 -12.70 -16.25 -1.77
N PHE A 140 -11.56 -15.90 -2.36
CA PHE A 140 -11.34 -15.94 -3.80
C PHE A 140 -9.85 -16.12 -4.11
N GLU A 141 -9.56 -16.46 -5.36
CA GLU A 141 -8.19 -16.59 -5.84
C GLU A 141 -8.01 -16.00 -7.24
N PHE A 142 -6.81 -15.55 -7.55
CA PHE A 142 -6.42 -15.10 -8.87
C PHE A 142 -4.93 -15.33 -9.12
N VAL A 143 -4.53 -15.33 -10.40
CA VAL A 143 -3.12 -15.36 -10.78
C VAL A 143 -2.63 -13.94 -10.96
N ALA A 144 -1.49 -13.59 -10.34
CA ALA A 144 -0.82 -12.31 -10.50
C ALA A 144 -0.17 -12.25 -11.90
N ARG A 145 -0.90 -11.75 -12.90
CA ARG A 145 -0.51 -11.82 -14.31
C ARG A 145 0.37 -10.66 -14.77
N ASP A 146 0.07 -9.48 -14.26
CA ASP A 146 0.68 -8.24 -14.73
C ASP A 146 1.65 -7.73 -13.66
N PRO A 147 2.94 -7.53 -13.98
CA PRO A 147 3.88 -6.94 -13.03
C PRO A 147 3.55 -5.46 -12.82
N GLY A 148 3.76 -4.98 -11.58
CA GLY A 148 3.47 -3.59 -11.25
C GLY A 148 3.34 -3.28 -9.78
N ALA A 149 3.04 -2.00 -9.51
CA ALA A 149 2.70 -1.47 -8.20
C ALA A 149 1.24 -1.03 -8.21
N TYR A 150 0.40 -1.73 -7.47
CA TYR A 150 -1.04 -1.60 -7.54
C TYR A 150 -1.65 -1.19 -6.22
N MET A 151 -2.75 -0.44 -6.30
CA MET A 151 -3.62 -0.18 -5.17
C MET A 151 -4.54 -1.38 -4.95
N VAL A 152 -4.78 -1.68 -3.67
CA VAL A 152 -5.90 -2.48 -3.20
C VAL A 152 -6.71 -1.63 -2.24
N HIS A 153 -8.04 -1.63 -2.38
CA HIS A 153 -8.90 -0.80 -1.54
C HIS A 153 -10.28 -1.43 -1.29
N CYS A 154 -11.03 -0.86 -0.36
CA CYS A 154 -12.42 -1.23 -0.18
C CYS A 154 -13.29 -0.64 -1.31
N GLY A 155 -14.10 -1.49 -1.96
CA GLY A 155 -15.00 -1.09 -3.05
C GLY A 155 -16.48 -0.97 -2.62
N THR A 156 -16.80 -1.09 -1.34
CA THR A 156 -18.17 -0.92 -0.83
C THR A 156 -18.63 0.54 -0.96
N PRO A 157 -19.81 0.82 -1.53
CA PRO A 157 -20.35 2.18 -1.60
C PRO A 157 -20.76 2.75 -0.22
N PRO A 158 -20.50 4.04 0.01
CA PRO A 158 -19.82 4.99 -0.86
C PRO A 158 -18.29 4.84 -0.78
N VAL A 159 -17.66 4.46 -1.89
CA VAL A 159 -16.24 4.08 -1.96
C VAL A 159 -15.30 5.15 -1.41
N LEU A 160 -15.58 6.44 -1.71
CA LEU A 160 -14.82 7.57 -1.19
C LEU A 160 -14.69 7.53 0.34
N MET A 161 -15.77 7.20 1.06
CA MET A 161 -15.77 7.14 2.52
C MET A 161 -14.81 6.07 3.04
N HIS A 162 -14.79 4.89 2.42
CA HIS A 162 -13.94 3.78 2.84
C HIS A 162 -12.46 4.07 2.60
N ILE A 163 -12.12 4.67 1.45
CA ILE A 163 -10.75 5.01 1.13
C ILE A 163 -10.24 6.16 2.03
N MET A 164 -11.03 7.24 2.22
CA MET A 164 -10.60 8.35 3.08
C MET A 164 -10.42 7.95 4.54
N GLN A 165 -11.08 6.86 4.99
CA GLN A 165 -10.91 6.31 6.33
C GLN A 165 -9.69 5.38 6.44
N GLY A 166 -8.97 5.07 5.35
CA GLY A 166 -7.72 4.32 5.39
C GLY A 166 -7.77 2.91 4.81
N MET A 167 -8.87 2.51 4.16
CA MET A 167 -9.00 1.15 3.61
C MET A 167 -8.29 0.98 2.27
N TYR A 168 -6.97 0.96 2.32
CA TYR A 168 -6.10 0.70 1.18
C TYR A 168 -4.78 0.06 1.63
N LEU A 169 -4.12 -0.60 0.69
CA LEU A 169 -2.76 -1.14 0.81
C LEU A 169 -2.07 -1.19 -0.56
N ALA A 170 -0.76 -1.41 -0.55
CA ALA A 170 0.01 -1.64 -1.77
C ALA A 170 0.12 -3.14 -2.08
N PHE A 171 -0.09 -3.49 -3.34
CA PHE A 171 0.13 -4.83 -3.89
C PHE A 171 1.18 -4.76 -4.99
N ILE A 172 2.33 -5.40 -4.76
CA ILE A 172 3.48 -5.40 -5.66
C ILE A 172 3.55 -6.76 -6.35
N VAL A 173 3.63 -6.74 -7.67
CA VAL A 173 3.86 -7.93 -8.49
C VAL A 173 5.22 -7.79 -9.17
N ASP A 174 6.21 -8.54 -8.69
CA ASP A 174 7.52 -8.56 -9.30
C ASP A 174 7.47 -9.20 -10.68
N PRO A 175 8.13 -8.64 -11.69
CA PRO A 175 8.19 -9.24 -13.03
C PRO A 175 8.92 -10.58 -13.01
N LYS A 176 8.43 -11.55 -13.79
CA LYS A 176 8.99 -12.90 -13.87
C LYS A 176 10.46 -12.90 -14.30
N ASP A 177 10.82 -12.00 -15.21
CA ASP A 177 12.17 -11.90 -15.77
C ASP A 177 13.03 -10.84 -15.05
N GLY A 178 12.58 -10.40 -13.86
CA GLY A 178 13.23 -9.35 -13.08
C GLY A 178 12.98 -7.94 -13.64
N TRP A 179 13.50 -6.95 -12.95
CA TRP A 179 13.35 -5.51 -13.29
C TRP A 179 14.35 -5.06 -14.37
N GLY A 180 15.26 -5.94 -14.82
CA GLY A 180 16.34 -5.58 -15.73
C GLY A 180 17.51 -4.84 -15.08
N THR A 181 17.40 -4.53 -13.79
CA THR A 181 18.43 -4.01 -12.90
C THR A 181 18.28 -4.68 -11.54
N GLU A 182 19.38 -4.88 -10.84
CA GLU A 182 19.35 -5.24 -9.43
C GLU A 182 19.30 -3.96 -8.61
N ALA A 183 18.53 -3.95 -7.54
CA ALA A 183 18.46 -2.87 -6.58
C ALA A 183 19.06 -3.30 -5.25
N ASP A 184 19.89 -2.43 -4.67
CA ASP A 184 20.52 -2.66 -3.37
C ASP A 184 19.53 -2.38 -2.24
N LYS A 185 18.66 -1.38 -2.44
CA LYS A 185 17.58 -1.00 -1.53
C LYS A 185 16.26 -0.88 -2.26
N GLU A 186 15.21 -1.41 -1.64
CA GLU A 186 13.85 -1.27 -2.13
C GLU A 186 12.94 -0.71 -1.07
N PHE A 187 12.15 0.30 -1.44
CA PHE A 187 11.20 0.96 -0.55
C PHE A 187 9.80 0.98 -1.17
N VAL A 188 8.77 0.96 -0.32
CA VAL A 188 7.38 1.17 -0.72
C VAL A 188 6.82 2.40 -0.03
N LEU A 189 6.24 3.30 -0.80
CA LEU A 189 5.60 4.51 -0.34
C LEU A 189 4.16 4.53 -0.86
N VAL A 190 3.20 4.61 0.06
CA VAL A 190 1.79 4.80 -0.27
C VAL A 190 1.41 6.22 0.08
N GLN A 191 1.21 7.07 -0.96
CA GLN A 191 0.64 8.40 -0.74
C GLN A 191 -0.86 8.29 -0.54
N SER A 192 -1.39 9.04 0.41
CA SER A 192 -2.82 9.08 0.69
C SER A 192 -3.24 10.39 1.34
N GLU A 193 -4.54 10.57 1.48
CA GLU A 193 -5.17 11.80 1.99
C GLU A 193 -6.08 11.48 3.17
N PHE A 194 -6.03 12.33 4.20
CA PHE A 194 -6.99 12.32 5.29
C PHE A 194 -7.78 13.62 5.34
N TYR A 195 -9.03 13.51 5.70
CA TYR A 195 -10.00 14.59 5.82
C TYR A 195 -10.54 14.62 7.25
N ALA A 196 -9.67 15.04 8.19
CA ALA A 196 -9.98 15.02 9.59
C ALA A 196 -11.02 16.12 9.93
N GLY A 197 -12.20 15.71 10.35
CA GLY A 197 -13.24 16.58 10.87
C GLY A 197 -12.91 17.06 12.29
N PRO A 198 -13.83 17.77 12.95
CA PRO A 198 -13.63 18.23 14.32
C PRO A 198 -13.34 17.07 15.29
N GLU A 199 -12.41 17.31 16.20
CA GLU A 199 -12.10 16.35 17.26
C GLU A 199 -13.30 16.13 18.19
N ARG A 200 -13.55 14.86 18.51
CA ARG A 200 -14.55 14.45 19.51
C ARG A 200 -13.95 13.36 20.41
N ASN A 201 -13.85 13.66 21.70
CA ASN A 201 -13.28 12.74 22.69
C ASN A 201 -11.88 12.23 22.33
N GLY A 202 -11.02 13.11 21.83
CA GLY A 202 -9.64 12.77 21.45
C GLY A 202 -9.49 12.05 20.11
N VAL A 203 -10.55 11.99 19.27
CA VAL A 203 -10.51 11.29 17.98
C VAL A 203 -11.14 12.17 16.90
N HIS A 204 -10.54 12.22 15.73
CA HIS A 204 -11.11 12.83 14.53
C HIS A 204 -11.82 11.76 13.69
N LEU A 205 -13.03 12.08 13.23
CA LEU A 205 -13.73 11.29 12.23
C LEU A 205 -13.52 11.90 10.85
N GLY A 206 -13.69 11.10 9.80
CA GLY A 206 -13.62 11.60 8.43
C GLY A 206 -14.72 12.63 8.13
N ASP A 207 -14.33 13.76 7.54
CA ASP A 207 -15.25 14.78 7.06
C ASP A 207 -15.62 14.53 5.60
N TRP A 208 -16.86 14.11 5.39
CA TRP A 208 -17.40 13.80 4.07
C TRP A 208 -17.41 15.03 3.14
N ASN A 209 -17.78 16.21 3.64
CA ASN A 209 -17.86 17.41 2.82
C ASN A 209 -16.46 17.87 2.39
N ALA A 210 -15.51 17.86 3.32
CA ALA A 210 -14.11 18.14 2.99
C ALA A 210 -13.56 17.15 1.94
N ALA A 211 -13.93 15.87 2.02
CA ALA A 211 -13.51 14.87 1.04
C ALA A 211 -14.15 15.12 -0.35
N MET A 212 -15.43 15.47 -0.40
CA MET A 212 -16.11 15.85 -1.65
C MET A 212 -15.49 17.08 -2.29
N ASP A 213 -15.05 18.06 -1.47
CA ASP A 213 -14.38 19.28 -1.91
C ASP A 213 -12.86 19.09 -2.18
N LYS A 214 -12.33 17.88 -1.96
CA LYS A 214 -10.89 17.53 -2.08
C LYS A 214 -10.01 18.40 -1.16
N ALA A 215 -10.57 18.89 -0.06
CA ALA A 215 -9.93 19.74 0.92
C ALA A 215 -9.24 18.89 2.01
N ALA A 216 -8.26 18.05 1.62
CA ALA A 216 -7.52 17.21 2.54
C ALA A 216 -6.86 18.03 3.65
N THR A 217 -6.98 17.56 4.90
CA THR A 217 -6.30 18.15 6.06
C THR A 217 -4.86 17.67 6.15
N HIS A 218 -4.61 16.41 5.77
CA HIS A 218 -3.29 15.79 5.73
C HIS A 218 -3.13 15.03 4.42
N VAL A 219 -1.94 15.13 3.82
CA VAL A 219 -1.50 14.28 2.71
C VAL A 219 -0.21 13.64 3.17
N VAL A 220 -0.12 12.32 3.08
CA VAL A 220 0.90 11.58 3.81
C VAL A 220 1.56 10.51 2.95
N PHE A 221 2.79 10.12 3.30
CA PHE A 221 3.36 8.85 2.87
C PHE A 221 3.24 7.82 4.00
N ASN A 222 2.73 6.64 3.67
CA ASN A 222 2.56 5.51 4.58
C ASN A 222 1.78 5.87 5.87
N GLY A 223 0.67 6.61 5.71
CA GLY A 223 -0.35 6.80 6.73
C GLY A 223 -0.07 7.86 7.79
N ARG A 224 1.13 8.47 7.85
CA ARG A 224 1.44 9.50 8.85
C ARG A 224 2.22 10.67 8.24
N ALA A 225 1.77 11.89 8.56
CA ALA A 225 2.41 13.11 8.09
C ALA A 225 3.84 13.26 8.65
N PHE A 226 4.77 13.65 7.79
CA PHE A 226 6.16 13.97 8.12
C PHE A 226 6.98 12.85 8.78
N GLN A 227 6.51 11.59 8.84
CA GLN A 227 7.20 10.53 9.57
C GLN A 227 8.64 10.29 9.06
N TYR A 228 8.85 10.41 7.75
CA TYR A 228 10.18 10.23 7.16
C TYR A 228 11.09 11.46 7.26
N LYS A 229 10.62 12.58 7.81
CA LYS A 229 11.51 13.67 8.29
C LYS A 229 12.16 13.30 9.63
N GLN A 230 11.44 12.54 10.48
CA GLN A 230 11.92 12.07 11.77
C GLN A 230 12.71 10.76 11.65
N HIS A 231 12.33 9.91 10.69
CA HIS A 231 12.91 8.59 10.42
C HIS A 231 13.28 8.47 8.93
N PRO A 232 14.37 9.11 8.47
CA PRO A 232 14.80 9.11 7.07
C PRO A 232 15.03 7.67 6.55
N LEU A 233 14.76 7.45 5.26
CA LEU A 233 15.16 6.23 4.57
C LEU A 233 16.69 6.19 4.50
N GLN A 234 17.29 5.06 4.87
CA GLN A 234 18.74 4.88 4.92
C GLN A 234 19.26 4.20 3.64
N VAL A 235 20.24 4.81 3.01
CA VAL A 235 20.85 4.36 1.75
C VAL A 235 22.37 4.54 1.83
N ASP A 236 23.14 3.62 1.29
CA ASP A 236 24.59 3.79 1.18
C ASP A 236 24.96 4.49 -0.14
N VAL A 237 26.12 5.16 -0.15
CA VAL A 237 26.65 5.79 -1.38
C VAL A 237 26.93 4.72 -2.42
N GLY A 238 26.43 4.92 -3.63
CA GLY A 238 26.54 3.96 -4.73
C GLY A 238 25.38 2.98 -4.85
N ASP A 239 24.50 2.88 -3.83
CA ASP A 239 23.33 2.01 -3.88
C ASP A 239 22.39 2.42 -5.02
N ARG A 240 21.92 1.42 -5.75
CA ARG A 240 20.75 1.55 -6.62
C ARG A 240 19.49 1.39 -5.77
N VAL A 241 18.71 2.43 -5.72
CA VAL A 241 17.47 2.48 -4.96
C VAL A 241 16.27 2.28 -5.90
N ARG A 242 15.37 1.36 -5.54
CA ARG A 242 14.07 1.19 -6.20
C ARG A 242 12.95 1.57 -5.25
N ILE A 243 12.12 2.50 -5.68
CA ILE A 243 11.00 2.99 -4.87
C ILE A 243 9.69 2.67 -5.58
N PHE A 244 8.86 1.87 -4.95
CA PHE A 244 7.49 1.58 -5.36
C PHE A 244 6.58 2.64 -4.75
N VAL A 245 5.92 3.42 -5.59
CA VAL A 245 4.97 4.45 -5.12
C VAL A 245 3.58 4.07 -5.58
N VAL A 246 2.64 3.98 -4.62
CA VAL A 246 1.22 3.80 -4.88
C VAL A 246 0.49 5.04 -4.39
N ASN A 247 -0.31 5.66 -5.25
CA ASN A 247 -1.16 6.77 -4.85
C ASN A 247 -2.57 6.25 -4.54
N ALA A 248 -2.85 6.03 -3.27
CA ALA A 248 -4.16 5.59 -2.81
C ALA A 248 -5.23 6.70 -2.88
N GLY A 249 -4.83 7.95 -3.04
CA GLY A 249 -5.72 9.08 -3.13
C GLY A 249 -6.49 9.32 -1.82
N PRO A 250 -7.83 9.51 -1.86
CA PRO A 250 -8.76 9.11 -2.92
C PRO A 250 -8.90 10.06 -4.11
N SER A 251 -8.43 11.29 -4.04
CA SER A 251 -8.76 12.32 -5.04
C SER A 251 -7.58 13.08 -5.63
N LEU A 252 -6.48 13.24 -4.85
CA LEU A 252 -5.32 14.04 -5.26
C LEU A 252 -4.31 13.16 -6.01
N ARG A 253 -3.55 13.80 -6.91
CA ARG A 253 -2.43 13.15 -7.59
C ARG A 253 -1.18 13.14 -6.71
N SER A 254 -0.24 12.27 -7.03
CA SER A 254 1.12 12.28 -6.48
C SER A 254 2.08 12.73 -7.58
N ASP A 255 2.66 13.91 -7.45
CA ASP A 255 3.71 14.37 -8.37
C ASP A 255 5.07 14.03 -7.72
N PHE A 256 5.47 12.76 -7.78
CA PHE A 256 6.60 12.24 -7.04
C PHE A 256 7.94 12.75 -7.59
N HIS A 257 8.78 13.28 -6.69
CA HIS A 257 10.09 13.87 -6.98
C HIS A 257 11.06 13.63 -5.82
N ILE A 258 12.34 13.52 -6.14
CA ILE A 258 13.43 13.57 -5.15
C ILE A 258 14.26 14.80 -5.45
N VAL A 259 14.31 15.74 -4.51
CA VAL A 259 15.10 16.98 -4.63
C VAL A 259 16.57 16.62 -4.70
N GLY A 260 17.26 17.10 -5.75
CA GLY A 260 18.66 16.82 -5.99
C GLY A 260 18.94 15.52 -6.76
N ALA A 261 17.90 14.80 -7.21
CA ALA A 261 18.05 13.60 -8.02
C ALA A 261 17.25 13.66 -9.33
N VAL A 262 17.68 12.87 -10.29
CA VAL A 262 16.94 12.54 -11.52
C VAL A 262 16.79 11.03 -11.55
N PHE A 263 15.57 10.54 -11.73
CA PHE A 263 15.34 9.10 -11.84
C PHE A 263 15.96 8.57 -13.11
N ASP A 264 16.83 7.57 -12.98
CA ASP A 264 17.40 6.84 -14.12
C ASP A 264 16.28 6.19 -14.93
N ARG A 265 15.31 5.62 -14.21
CA ARG A 265 14.14 4.95 -14.78
C ARG A 265 12.88 5.22 -13.98
N VAL A 266 11.79 5.40 -14.71
CA VAL A 266 10.43 5.37 -14.16
C VAL A 266 9.64 4.34 -14.94
N TYR A 267 8.94 3.47 -14.21
CA TYR A 267 8.05 2.47 -14.77
C TYR A 267 6.59 2.86 -14.41
N PRO A 268 5.84 3.49 -15.33
CA PRO A 268 4.41 3.75 -15.14
C PRO A 268 3.66 2.45 -14.82
N ASP A 269 2.76 2.51 -13.84
CA ASP A 269 2.08 1.36 -13.21
C ASP A 269 3.03 0.29 -12.64
N GLY A 270 4.33 0.57 -12.59
CA GLY A 270 5.35 -0.39 -12.19
C GLY A 270 5.57 -1.53 -13.19
N ASN A 271 5.13 -1.37 -14.44
CA ASN A 271 5.35 -2.39 -15.46
C ASN A 271 6.67 -2.11 -16.21
N PRO A 272 7.68 -3.02 -16.16
CA PRO A 272 8.98 -2.79 -16.80
C PRO A 272 8.93 -2.68 -18.32
N LYS A 273 7.82 -3.01 -18.96
CA LYS A 273 7.60 -2.73 -20.40
C LYS A 273 7.33 -1.26 -20.69
N ASN A 274 6.89 -0.51 -19.69
CA ASN A 274 6.64 0.92 -19.76
C ASN A 274 7.80 1.65 -19.07
N VAL A 275 8.91 1.85 -19.75
CA VAL A 275 10.08 2.52 -19.16
C VAL A 275 10.29 3.91 -19.74
N LEU A 276 10.51 4.88 -18.86
CA LEU A 276 10.96 6.23 -19.16
C LEU A 276 12.32 6.44 -18.51
N ASN A 277 13.23 7.11 -19.20
CA ASN A 277 14.57 7.36 -18.71
C ASN A 277 14.79 8.85 -18.44
N SER A 278 15.63 9.15 -17.44
CA SER A 278 16.05 10.52 -17.08
C SER A 278 14.86 11.44 -16.76
N VAL A 279 13.98 11.00 -15.86
CA VAL A 279 12.77 11.72 -15.46
C VAL A 279 12.98 12.40 -14.13
N GLN A 280 12.66 13.69 -14.03
CA GLN A 280 12.81 14.42 -12.76
C GLN A 280 11.61 14.31 -11.83
N THR A 281 10.40 14.29 -12.37
CA THR A 281 9.14 14.27 -11.63
C THR A 281 8.12 13.46 -12.44
N TRP A 282 7.36 12.60 -11.79
CA TRP A 282 6.33 11.82 -12.45
C TRP A 282 5.01 11.89 -11.70
N THR A 283 3.94 12.18 -12.45
CA THR A 283 2.58 12.25 -11.89
C THR A 283 1.95 10.85 -11.85
N ILE A 284 1.55 10.43 -10.65
CA ILE A 284 0.80 9.21 -10.40
C ILE A 284 -0.66 9.62 -10.10
N PRO A 285 -1.63 9.21 -10.93
CA PRO A 285 -3.03 9.52 -10.68
C PRO A 285 -3.53 8.82 -9.40
N ALA A 286 -4.63 9.30 -8.82
CA ALA A 286 -5.30 8.61 -7.74
C ALA A 286 -5.68 7.18 -8.17
N GLY A 287 -5.38 6.17 -7.35
CA GLY A 287 -5.54 4.76 -7.66
C GLY A 287 -4.44 4.14 -8.52
N GLY A 288 -3.45 4.93 -8.94
CA GLY A 288 -2.32 4.47 -9.75
C GLY A 288 -1.08 4.13 -8.94
N GLY A 289 -0.05 3.61 -9.64
CA GLY A 289 1.26 3.35 -9.08
C GLY A 289 2.37 3.62 -10.09
N ALA A 290 3.60 3.68 -9.61
CA ALA A 290 4.80 3.72 -10.45
C ALA A 290 5.99 3.15 -9.67
N VAL A 291 7.04 2.76 -10.38
CA VAL A 291 8.31 2.34 -9.80
C VAL A 291 9.41 3.26 -10.31
N PHE A 292 10.26 3.71 -9.40
CA PHE A 292 11.33 4.65 -9.65
C PHE A 292 12.67 4.01 -9.33
N GLU A 293 13.68 4.23 -10.16
CA GLU A 293 15.05 3.84 -9.89
C GLU A 293 16.00 5.03 -10.01
N THR A 294 16.93 5.15 -9.07
CA THR A 294 18.02 6.11 -9.09
C THR A 294 19.23 5.54 -8.37
N VAL A 295 20.41 6.08 -8.65
CA VAL A 295 21.67 5.79 -7.95
C VAL A 295 22.18 7.08 -7.33
N PHE A 296 22.58 7.03 -6.06
CA PHE A 296 23.27 8.11 -5.40
C PHE A 296 24.78 7.88 -5.53
N GLU A 297 25.35 8.37 -6.67
CA GLU A 297 26.73 8.13 -7.06
C GLU A 297 27.73 8.87 -6.15
N GLU A 298 28.98 8.42 -6.12
CA GLU A 298 30.06 9.12 -5.44
C GLU A 298 30.27 10.55 -6.02
N GLY A 299 30.63 11.50 -5.19
CA GLY A 299 30.90 12.89 -5.57
C GLY A 299 29.77 13.83 -5.18
N ALA A 300 29.45 14.79 -6.07
CA ALA A 300 28.52 15.90 -5.76
C ALA A 300 27.07 15.46 -5.54
N SER A 301 26.67 14.27 -5.99
CA SER A 301 25.34 13.67 -5.81
C SER A 301 25.38 12.47 -4.85
N GLY A 302 26.44 12.32 -4.06
CA GLY A 302 26.64 11.19 -3.18
C GLY A 302 26.11 11.38 -1.78
N GLU A 303 27.02 11.39 -0.81
CA GLU A 303 26.66 11.52 0.60
C GLU A 303 25.87 12.79 0.89
N GLY A 304 24.73 12.65 1.57
CA GLY A 304 23.89 13.80 1.87
C GLY A 304 22.48 13.44 2.29
N VAL A 305 21.63 14.48 2.38
CA VAL A 305 20.21 14.35 2.68
C VAL A 305 19.39 14.83 1.50
N TYR A 306 18.51 13.98 1.00
CA TYR A 306 17.65 14.24 -0.14
C TYR A 306 16.18 14.21 0.31
N ALA A 307 15.39 15.19 -0.11
CA ALA A 307 13.96 15.18 0.20
C ALA A 307 13.18 14.51 -0.92
N PHE A 308 12.32 13.54 -0.59
CA PHE A 308 11.29 13.07 -1.50
C PHE A 308 9.96 13.73 -1.16
N VAL A 309 9.23 14.13 -2.18
CA VAL A 309 8.01 14.94 -2.03
C VAL A 309 6.96 14.55 -3.07
N THR A 310 5.68 14.89 -2.81
CA THR A 310 4.81 15.25 -3.92
C THR A 310 5.10 16.71 -4.30
N HIS A 311 5.39 16.99 -5.58
CA HIS A 311 5.71 18.36 -6.04
C HIS A 311 4.47 19.25 -6.14
N ALA A 312 3.27 18.73 -5.85
CA ALA A 312 2.10 19.51 -5.48
C ALA A 312 2.31 20.09 -4.07
N PHE A 313 3.05 21.20 -3.95
CA PHE A 313 3.59 21.68 -2.66
C PHE A 313 2.54 21.96 -1.61
N ALA A 314 1.33 22.37 -1.98
CA ALA A 314 0.23 22.49 -1.01
C ALA A 314 -0.08 21.15 -0.29
N ASP A 315 0.23 20.02 -0.93
CA ASP A 315 0.04 18.69 -0.36
C ASP A 315 1.30 18.22 0.39
N ALA A 316 2.50 18.60 -0.09
CA ALA A 316 3.74 18.38 0.65
C ALA A 316 3.72 19.08 2.03
N GLU A 317 3.23 20.32 2.09
CA GLU A 317 3.07 21.09 3.34
C GLU A 317 2.06 20.46 4.31
N LYS A 318 1.18 19.59 3.83
CA LYS A 318 0.26 18.82 4.67
C LYS A 318 0.83 17.49 5.16
N GLY A 319 2.08 17.15 4.80
CA GLY A 319 2.76 15.97 5.32
C GLY A 319 3.39 15.04 4.30
N ALA A 320 3.14 15.22 2.98
CA ALA A 320 3.66 14.35 1.93
C ALA A 320 5.12 14.71 1.55
N VAL A 321 5.99 14.67 2.52
CA VAL A 321 7.43 14.88 2.41
C VAL A 321 8.18 13.94 3.34
N GLY A 322 9.32 13.44 2.89
CA GLY A 322 10.24 12.63 3.68
C GLY A 322 11.69 12.85 3.25
N LEU A 323 12.62 12.22 3.94
CA LEU A 323 14.04 12.32 3.71
C LEU A 323 14.64 10.96 3.37
N ILE A 324 15.63 10.98 2.49
CA ILE A 324 16.57 9.89 2.24
C ILE A 324 17.91 10.35 2.75
N GLN A 325 18.49 9.62 3.68
CA GLN A 325 19.85 9.84 4.16
C GLN A 325 20.78 8.90 3.42
N VAL A 326 21.70 9.45 2.66
CA VAL A 326 22.71 8.72 1.91
C VAL A 326 24.05 8.80 2.65
N GLY A 327 24.61 7.65 3.02
CA GLY A 327 25.85 7.58 3.79
C GLY A 327 25.68 8.08 5.25
N GLN A 328 26.71 8.75 5.76
CA GLN A 328 26.78 9.28 7.12
C GLN A 328 26.93 10.82 7.12
N PRO A 329 26.02 11.57 6.50
CA PRO A 329 26.12 13.01 6.40
C PRO A 329 26.06 13.66 7.78
N ASP A 330 26.79 14.78 7.93
CA ASP A 330 26.73 15.59 9.14
C ASP A 330 25.37 16.30 9.20
N LEU A 331 24.41 15.74 9.95
CA LEU A 331 23.02 16.21 10.01
C LEU A 331 22.87 17.63 10.56
N VAL A 332 23.91 18.17 11.24
CA VAL A 332 23.87 19.51 11.84
C VAL A 332 23.94 20.61 10.77
N ALA A 333 24.43 20.31 9.58
CA ALA A 333 24.59 21.30 8.49
C ALA A 333 23.36 21.38 7.55
N SER A 334 22.39 20.45 7.63
CA SER A 334 21.36 20.26 6.59
C SER A 334 19.93 20.71 6.95
N VAL A 335 19.69 21.21 8.16
CA VAL A 335 18.33 21.60 8.59
C VAL A 335 18.21 23.14 8.63
N GLY A 336 18.31 23.75 7.48
CA GLY A 336 18.08 25.17 7.31
C GLY A 336 17.32 25.44 6.02
N HIS A 337 16.07 25.02 5.97
CA HIS A 337 15.04 25.62 5.08
C HIS A 337 13.66 25.18 5.53
#